data_b1c8bb94866a17554543e1c6b4145eb8
#
_entry.id   b1c8bb94866a17554543e1c6b4145eb8
#
_cell.length_a   1.000
_cell.length_b   1.000
_cell.length_c   1.000
_cell.angle_alpha   90.00
_cell.angle_beta   90.00
_cell.angle_gamma   90.00
#
_symmetry.space_group_name_H-M   'P 1'
#
loop_
_entity.id
_entity.type
_entity.pdbx_description
1 polymer ?
#
loop_
_entity_poly.entity_id
_entity_poly.type
_entity_poly.pdbx_seq_one_letter_code
_entity_poly.pdbx_strand_id
1 'polypeptide(L)'
;MNRWVRLIAAVVAMMMIANLQYSWTLFVKPIIGANGWKLSQVQLGFTLFISLETWMMPLSGWLMDKFGPRPFMCAAAVLCGLGWAGLGQAHTLTGIYILYSIAGFGAALIYCGSTTVGLKWFPDKLGLASGLIAAGFGSGAALFTSTIAYIIRVENYRAAFLYTGIAQGILIFCAALFLINPDPNDPQIAGKKKTSRFKLRSHAEQFTSIEMLMTPQFYVLYAMMLMMGIGGLMVTAQVSSVADALGIAKILLPLVIIMNLLANGSGRIFWGWVSDHIGRERTMIIAFTLQALALVTVLRLGRHNPVGFIVCLALVYFTWGEIYSIFPAISADFFGARNSSSNYSILYSSKGAAAFPAIWLAARLFERTGTWTVVFYGSAALATLTALMAVGLIAMPLPTKQHQAEAAVEAAKGAES
;
A
#
# COMPACT_ATOMS: atom_id res chain seq x y z
N MET A 1 2.14 -23.87 -19.33
CA MET A 1 1.53 -22.54 -19.51
C MET A 1 2.61 -21.48 -19.35
N ASN A 2 2.61 -20.45 -20.20
CA ASN A 2 3.65 -19.41 -20.22
C ASN A 2 3.65 -18.60 -18.88
N ARG A 3 4.82 -18.35 -18.32
CA ARG A 3 5.01 -17.56 -17.07
C ARG A 3 4.41 -16.15 -17.16
N TRP A 4 4.38 -15.55 -18.35
CA TRP A 4 3.77 -14.22 -18.56
C TRP A 4 2.25 -14.21 -18.34
N VAL A 5 1.55 -15.30 -18.64
CA VAL A 5 0.11 -15.42 -18.36
C VAL A 5 -0.14 -15.36 -16.85
N ARG A 6 0.73 -15.96 -16.05
CA ARG A 6 0.65 -15.92 -14.60
C ARG A 6 0.92 -14.51 -14.06
N LEU A 7 1.90 -13.81 -14.64
CA LEU A 7 2.18 -12.42 -14.28
C LEU A 7 0.99 -11.52 -14.61
N ILE A 8 0.40 -11.65 -15.79
CA ILE A 8 -0.80 -10.90 -16.19
C ILE A 8 -1.95 -11.20 -15.24
N ALA A 9 -2.18 -12.46 -14.89
CA ALA A 9 -3.21 -12.83 -13.92
C ALA A 9 -2.96 -12.20 -12.54
N ALA A 10 -1.71 -12.16 -12.06
CA ALA A 10 -1.34 -11.50 -10.82
C ALA A 10 -1.60 -9.98 -10.90
N VAL A 11 -1.23 -9.34 -12.00
CA VAL A 11 -1.49 -7.90 -12.23
C VAL A 11 -3.00 -7.62 -12.25
N VAL A 12 -3.79 -8.44 -12.95
CA VAL A 12 -5.26 -8.29 -12.98
C VAL A 12 -5.86 -8.43 -11.58
N ALA A 13 -5.46 -9.43 -10.80
CA ALA A 13 -5.93 -9.59 -9.43
C ALA A 13 -5.60 -8.36 -8.56
N MET A 14 -4.39 -7.82 -8.71
CA MET A 14 -3.96 -6.60 -8.01
C MET A 14 -4.74 -5.35 -8.43
N MET A 15 -5.05 -5.21 -9.72
CA MET A 15 -5.90 -4.12 -10.22
C MET A 15 -7.30 -4.16 -9.62
N MET A 16 -7.86 -5.37 -9.45
CA MET A 16 -9.20 -5.53 -8.89
C MET A 16 -9.26 -5.12 -7.42
N ILE A 17 -8.30 -5.53 -6.59
CA ILE A 17 -8.27 -5.13 -5.18
C ILE A 17 -7.88 -3.66 -4.98
N ALA A 18 -7.17 -3.05 -5.92
CA ALA A 18 -6.84 -1.62 -5.88
C ALA A 18 -8.10 -0.74 -5.77
N ASN A 19 -9.18 -1.15 -6.42
CA ASN A 19 -10.45 -0.46 -6.37
C ASN A 19 -11.05 -0.39 -4.95
N LEU A 20 -10.90 -1.45 -4.15
CA LEU A 20 -11.40 -1.50 -2.78
C LEU A 20 -10.75 -0.41 -1.91
N GLN A 21 -9.50 -0.08 -2.18
CA GLN A 21 -8.78 0.99 -1.46
C GLN A 21 -9.03 2.37 -2.06
N TYR A 22 -8.78 2.53 -3.35
CA TYR A 22 -8.66 3.85 -3.96
C TYR A 22 -9.99 4.47 -4.38
N SER A 23 -11.00 3.67 -4.71
CA SER A 23 -12.32 4.19 -5.08
C SER A 23 -13.21 4.48 -3.87
N TRP A 24 -12.81 4.09 -2.64
CA TRP A 24 -13.57 4.34 -1.43
C TRP A 24 -14.01 5.79 -1.27
N THR A 25 -13.13 6.73 -1.60
CA THR A 25 -13.41 8.17 -1.47
C THR A 25 -14.64 8.63 -2.25
N LEU A 26 -15.01 7.93 -3.35
CA LEU A 26 -16.23 8.22 -4.13
C LEU A 26 -17.51 7.87 -3.36
N PHE A 27 -17.45 6.89 -2.47
CA PHE A 27 -18.58 6.37 -1.71
C PHE A 27 -18.81 7.12 -0.39
N VAL A 28 -17.79 7.76 0.17
CA VAL A 28 -17.85 8.40 1.50
C VAL A 28 -19.00 9.40 1.61
N LYS A 29 -19.10 10.34 0.67
CA LYS A 29 -20.15 11.38 0.70
C LYS A 29 -21.55 10.83 0.44
N PRO A 30 -21.79 9.98 -0.56
CA PRO A 30 -23.06 9.31 -0.74
C PRO A 30 -23.52 8.53 0.50
N ILE A 31 -22.62 7.83 1.19
CA ILE A 31 -22.93 7.11 2.43
C ILE A 31 -23.33 8.07 3.55
N ILE A 32 -22.58 9.15 3.76
CA ILE A 32 -22.88 10.18 4.77
C ILE A 32 -24.24 10.83 4.47
N GLY A 33 -24.48 11.23 3.23
CA GLY A 33 -25.72 11.88 2.82
C GLY A 33 -26.96 11.01 2.97
N ALA A 34 -26.83 9.69 2.74
CA ALA A 34 -27.95 8.76 2.83
C ALA A 34 -28.29 8.33 4.26
N ASN A 35 -27.31 8.31 5.18
CA ASN A 35 -27.46 7.72 6.51
C ASN A 35 -27.30 8.73 7.66
N GLY A 36 -26.84 9.95 7.40
CA GLY A 36 -26.60 10.98 8.42
C GLY A 36 -25.43 10.70 9.36
N TRP A 37 -24.53 9.78 8.98
CA TRP A 37 -23.38 9.40 9.82
C TRP A 37 -22.26 10.44 9.73
N LYS A 38 -21.41 10.50 10.78
CA LYS A 38 -20.25 11.36 10.81
C LYS A 38 -19.14 10.82 9.90
N LEU A 39 -18.32 11.72 9.36
CA LEU A 39 -17.18 11.37 8.51
C LEU A 39 -16.23 10.37 9.20
N SER A 40 -15.88 10.61 10.47
CA SER A 40 -15.00 9.73 11.25
C SER A 40 -15.57 8.33 11.43
N GLN A 41 -16.90 8.20 11.59
CA GLN A 41 -17.56 6.91 11.69
C GLN A 41 -17.47 6.12 10.38
N VAL A 42 -17.73 6.76 9.24
CA VAL A 42 -17.61 6.13 7.92
C VAL A 42 -16.15 5.77 7.62
N GLN A 43 -15.22 6.66 7.93
CA GLN A 43 -13.79 6.44 7.70
C GLN A 43 -13.17 5.37 8.60
N LEU A 44 -13.78 5.06 9.76
CA LEU A 44 -13.34 3.93 10.58
C LEU A 44 -13.47 2.60 9.82
N GLY A 45 -14.48 2.43 8.97
CA GLY A 45 -14.59 1.26 8.09
C GLY A 45 -13.38 1.10 7.19
N PHE A 46 -12.93 2.19 6.56
CA PHE A 46 -11.73 2.16 5.74
C PHE A 46 -10.44 1.91 6.55
N THR A 47 -10.37 2.47 7.75
CA THR A 47 -9.26 2.19 8.67
C THR A 47 -9.14 0.69 8.96
N LEU A 48 -10.27 0.04 9.27
CA LEU A 48 -10.32 -1.40 9.54
C LEU A 48 -9.94 -2.23 8.31
N PHE A 49 -10.42 -1.84 7.12
CA PHE A 49 -10.02 -2.47 5.86
C PHE A 49 -8.50 -2.45 5.68
N ILE A 50 -7.85 -1.28 5.75
CA ILE A 50 -6.41 -1.13 5.57
C ILE A 50 -5.63 -1.88 6.66
N SER A 51 -6.11 -1.84 7.91
CA SER A 51 -5.45 -2.56 9.01
C SER A 51 -5.45 -4.06 8.78
N LEU A 52 -6.57 -4.63 8.38
CA LEU A 52 -6.65 -6.07 8.09
C LEU A 52 -5.93 -6.45 6.81
N GLU A 53 -6.00 -5.63 5.76
CA GLU A 53 -5.21 -5.83 4.54
C GLU A 53 -3.72 -5.99 4.85
N THR A 54 -3.21 -5.26 5.83
CA THR A 54 -1.77 -5.24 6.12
C THR A 54 -1.36 -6.19 7.23
N TRP A 55 -2.11 -6.28 8.33
CA TRP A 55 -1.76 -7.13 9.47
C TRP A 55 -2.00 -8.62 9.21
N MET A 56 -2.85 -8.95 8.23
CA MET A 56 -3.05 -10.33 7.81
C MET A 56 -2.02 -10.80 6.77
N MET A 57 -1.15 -9.92 6.27
CA MET A 57 -0.11 -10.29 5.29
C MET A 57 0.84 -11.40 5.77
N PRO A 58 1.39 -11.37 7.01
CA PRO A 58 2.27 -12.45 7.49
C PRO A 58 1.56 -13.81 7.55
N LEU A 59 0.30 -13.84 8.02
CA LEU A 59 -0.53 -15.04 8.04
C LEU A 59 -0.81 -15.54 6.62
N SER A 60 -1.13 -14.63 5.69
CA SER A 60 -1.40 -14.94 4.29
C SER A 60 -0.18 -15.59 3.62
N GLY A 61 1.02 -15.08 3.89
CA GLY A 61 2.28 -15.63 3.39
C GLY A 61 2.52 -17.06 3.87
N TRP A 62 2.34 -17.30 5.17
CA TRP A 62 2.49 -18.64 5.75
C TRP A 62 1.50 -19.66 5.16
N LEU A 63 0.25 -19.28 4.99
CA LEU A 63 -0.78 -20.14 4.39
C LEU A 63 -0.41 -20.50 2.94
N MET A 64 0.05 -19.54 2.16
CA MET A 64 0.40 -19.75 0.75
C MET A 64 1.69 -20.54 0.55
N ASP A 65 2.67 -20.38 1.44
CA ASP A 65 3.89 -21.17 1.39
C ASP A 65 3.63 -22.63 1.76
N LYS A 66 2.71 -22.89 2.70
CA LYS A 66 2.37 -24.25 3.16
C LYS A 66 1.44 -25.00 2.22
N PHE A 67 0.41 -24.34 1.68
CA PHE A 67 -0.68 -24.98 0.94
C PHE A 67 -0.77 -24.55 -0.53
N GLY A 68 0.09 -23.64 -0.96
CA GLY A 68 0.05 -23.01 -2.29
C GLY A 68 -0.95 -21.86 -2.38
N PRO A 69 -0.78 -20.95 -3.37
CA PRO A 69 -1.56 -19.70 -3.44
C PRO A 69 -2.99 -19.91 -3.94
N ARG A 70 -3.23 -20.86 -4.85
CA ARG A 70 -4.49 -20.99 -5.60
C ARG A 70 -5.75 -21.12 -4.74
N PRO A 71 -5.85 -22.03 -3.73
CA PRO A 71 -7.07 -22.17 -2.93
C PRO A 71 -7.38 -20.91 -2.13
N PHE A 72 -6.36 -20.28 -1.56
CA PHE A 72 -6.53 -19.05 -0.77
C PHE A 72 -6.90 -17.85 -1.63
N MET A 73 -6.36 -17.74 -2.83
CA MET A 73 -6.72 -16.67 -3.76
C MET A 73 -8.13 -16.84 -4.31
N CYS A 74 -8.60 -18.09 -4.54
CA CYS A 74 -10.01 -18.36 -4.86
C CYS A 74 -10.94 -17.98 -3.70
N ALA A 75 -10.58 -18.34 -2.47
CA ALA A 75 -11.33 -17.92 -1.28
C ALA A 75 -11.33 -16.38 -1.12
N ALA A 76 -10.19 -15.74 -1.36
CA ALA A 76 -10.06 -14.28 -1.32
C ALA A 76 -10.94 -13.58 -2.35
N ALA A 77 -11.13 -14.15 -3.53
CA ALA A 77 -12.05 -13.63 -4.54
C ALA A 77 -13.49 -13.54 -4.01
N VAL A 78 -13.92 -14.59 -3.28
CA VAL A 78 -15.23 -14.62 -2.62
C VAL A 78 -15.29 -13.58 -1.50
N LEU A 79 -14.27 -13.49 -0.64
CA LEU A 79 -14.21 -12.53 0.45
C LEU A 79 -14.23 -11.07 -0.07
N CYS A 80 -13.43 -10.75 -1.09
CA CYS A 80 -13.42 -9.42 -1.71
C CYS A 80 -14.76 -9.11 -2.37
N GLY A 81 -15.28 -10.04 -3.17
CA GLY A 81 -16.53 -9.86 -3.90
C GLY A 81 -17.72 -9.66 -2.97
N LEU A 82 -17.93 -10.56 -2.00
CA LEU A 82 -19.02 -10.50 -1.04
C LEU A 82 -18.85 -9.32 -0.06
N GLY A 83 -17.64 -9.08 0.43
CA GLY A 83 -17.36 -7.97 1.33
C GLY A 83 -17.67 -6.63 0.68
N TRP A 84 -17.19 -6.39 -0.53
CA TRP A 84 -17.43 -5.13 -1.25
C TRP A 84 -18.87 -4.99 -1.74
N ALA A 85 -19.46 -6.02 -2.37
CA ALA A 85 -20.85 -5.99 -2.80
C ALA A 85 -21.82 -5.83 -1.62
N GLY A 86 -21.51 -6.48 -0.48
CA GLY A 86 -22.30 -6.42 0.74
C GLY A 86 -22.35 -5.03 1.37
N LEU A 87 -21.32 -4.17 1.17
CA LEU A 87 -21.34 -2.78 1.63
C LEU A 87 -22.54 -2.02 1.07
N GLY A 88 -23.00 -2.35 -0.14
CA GLY A 88 -24.21 -1.77 -0.73
C GLY A 88 -25.49 -2.14 0.03
N GLN A 89 -25.50 -3.24 0.77
CA GLN A 89 -26.64 -3.71 1.58
C GLN A 89 -26.50 -3.37 3.07
N ALA A 90 -25.40 -2.74 3.47
CA ALA A 90 -25.18 -2.37 4.85
C ALA A 90 -26.08 -1.19 5.27
N HIS A 91 -26.92 -1.43 6.28
CA HIS A 91 -27.81 -0.41 6.87
C HIS A 91 -27.29 0.12 8.21
N THR A 92 -26.17 -0.42 8.71
CA THR A 92 -25.56 -0.05 9.99
C THR A 92 -24.08 0.18 9.84
N LEU A 93 -23.48 1.01 10.70
CA LEU A 93 -22.03 1.18 10.76
C LEU A 93 -21.30 -0.13 11.06
N THR A 94 -21.83 -0.95 11.95
CA THR A 94 -21.29 -2.26 12.27
C THR A 94 -21.25 -3.16 11.02
N GLY A 95 -22.30 -3.13 10.19
CA GLY A 95 -22.33 -3.85 8.92
C GLY A 95 -21.20 -3.38 7.98
N ILE A 96 -20.98 -2.07 7.85
CA ILE A 96 -19.86 -1.52 7.07
C ILE A 96 -18.54 -2.01 7.64
N TYR A 97 -18.33 -1.96 8.96
CA TYR A 97 -17.07 -2.37 9.59
C TYR A 97 -16.77 -3.85 9.34
N ILE A 98 -17.74 -4.72 9.52
CA ILE A 98 -17.57 -6.17 9.31
C ILE A 98 -17.32 -6.48 7.83
N LEU A 99 -18.17 -5.99 6.94
CA LEU A 99 -18.08 -6.33 5.51
C LEU A 99 -16.80 -5.78 4.87
N TYR A 100 -16.40 -4.56 5.24
CA TYR A 100 -15.18 -3.99 4.72
C TYR A 100 -13.92 -4.64 5.32
N SER A 101 -13.99 -5.10 6.56
CA SER A 101 -12.94 -5.91 7.19
C SER A 101 -12.76 -7.27 6.49
N ILE A 102 -13.85 -7.92 6.11
CA ILE A 102 -13.83 -9.17 5.32
C ILE A 102 -13.17 -8.92 3.97
N ALA A 103 -13.53 -7.84 3.27
CA ALA A 103 -12.87 -7.44 2.02
C ALA A 103 -11.37 -7.15 2.22
N GLY A 104 -10.98 -6.54 3.36
CA GLY A 104 -9.58 -6.28 3.72
C GLY A 104 -8.77 -7.55 3.89
N PHE A 105 -9.31 -8.55 4.57
CA PHE A 105 -8.65 -9.85 4.68
C PHE A 105 -8.51 -10.53 3.31
N GLY A 106 -9.55 -10.51 2.47
CA GLY A 106 -9.45 -10.98 1.09
C GLY A 106 -8.37 -10.26 0.29
N ALA A 107 -8.28 -8.93 0.43
CA ALA A 107 -7.25 -8.11 -0.22
C ALA A 107 -5.82 -8.49 0.24
N ALA A 108 -5.61 -8.80 1.52
CA ALA A 108 -4.32 -9.29 2.03
C ALA A 108 -3.87 -10.57 1.34
N LEU A 109 -4.79 -11.53 1.19
CA LEU A 109 -4.51 -12.80 0.49
C LEU A 109 -4.15 -12.56 -0.98
N ILE A 110 -4.89 -11.69 -1.69
CA ILE A 110 -4.63 -11.39 -3.10
C ILE A 110 -3.29 -10.67 -3.26
N TYR A 111 -3.01 -9.68 -2.42
CA TYR A 111 -1.76 -8.91 -2.47
C TYR A 111 -0.55 -9.84 -2.25
N CYS A 112 -0.58 -10.63 -1.18
CA CYS A 112 0.47 -11.58 -0.84
C CYS A 112 0.66 -12.61 -1.96
N GLY A 113 -0.42 -13.26 -2.42
CA GLY A 113 -0.36 -14.30 -3.44
C GLY A 113 0.11 -13.82 -4.79
N SER A 114 -0.38 -12.67 -5.25
CA SER A 114 0.05 -12.06 -6.53
C SER A 114 1.54 -11.73 -6.50
N THR A 115 2.02 -11.11 -5.43
CA THR A 115 3.43 -10.74 -5.28
C THR A 115 4.32 -11.98 -5.21
N THR A 116 3.97 -12.97 -4.38
CA THR A 116 4.75 -14.20 -4.20
C THR A 116 4.85 -15.01 -5.50
N VAL A 117 3.71 -15.20 -6.19
CA VAL A 117 3.69 -15.95 -7.47
C VAL A 117 4.52 -15.22 -8.52
N GLY A 118 4.37 -13.89 -8.64
CA GLY A 118 5.14 -13.11 -9.61
C GLY A 118 6.66 -13.24 -9.37
N LEU A 119 7.11 -13.11 -8.14
CA LEU A 119 8.53 -13.22 -7.79
C LEU A 119 9.07 -14.63 -8.04
N LYS A 120 8.31 -15.69 -7.69
CA LYS A 120 8.72 -17.08 -7.89
C LYS A 120 8.84 -17.45 -9.37
N TRP A 121 7.99 -16.89 -10.26
CA TRP A 121 8.04 -17.16 -11.70
C TRP A 121 9.07 -16.33 -12.48
N PHE A 122 9.58 -15.22 -11.89
CA PHE A 122 10.52 -14.32 -12.56
C PHE A 122 11.79 -14.07 -11.73
N PRO A 123 12.56 -15.11 -11.37
CA PRO A 123 13.80 -14.96 -10.62
C PRO A 123 14.85 -14.16 -11.41
N ASP A 124 14.76 -14.16 -12.74
CA ASP A 124 15.62 -13.41 -13.66
C ASP A 124 15.23 -11.94 -13.81
N LYS A 125 13.98 -11.57 -13.51
CA LYS A 125 13.42 -10.23 -13.73
C LYS A 125 12.57 -9.77 -12.53
N LEU A 126 13.10 -9.93 -11.31
CA LEU A 126 12.40 -9.63 -10.06
C LEU A 126 11.85 -8.20 -10.02
N GLY A 127 12.68 -7.21 -10.38
CA GLY A 127 12.30 -5.80 -10.39
C GLY A 127 11.16 -5.50 -11.37
N LEU A 128 11.21 -6.09 -12.58
CA LEU A 128 10.15 -5.93 -13.56
C LEU A 128 8.85 -6.57 -13.08
N ALA A 129 8.90 -7.78 -12.56
CA ALA A 129 7.71 -8.50 -12.08
C ALA A 129 7.06 -7.79 -10.90
N SER A 130 7.85 -7.43 -9.88
CA SER A 130 7.36 -6.69 -8.71
C SER A 130 6.84 -5.30 -9.09
N GLY A 131 7.53 -4.59 -9.99
CA GLY A 131 7.13 -3.28 -10.47
C GLY A 131 5.78 -3.31 -11.22
N LEU A 132 5.57 -4.28 -12.11
CA LEU A 132 4.31 -4.45 -12.83
C LEU A 132 3.14 -4.80 -11.90
N ILE A 133 3.36 -5.71 -10.94
CA ILE A 133 2.36 -6.08 -9.95
C ILE A 133 2.01 -4.88 -9.06
N ALA A 134 3.03 -4.18 -8.56
CA ALA A 134 2.84 -2.98 -7.75
C ALA A 134 2.15 -1.85 -8.51
N ALA A 135 2.51 -1.63 -9.79
CA ALA A 135 1.85 -0.65 -10.64
C ALA A 135 0.37 -1.02 -10.89
N GLY A 136 0.07 -2.32 -11.06
CA GLY A 136 -1.31 -2.81 -11.14
C GLY A 136 -2.15 -2.38 -9.94
N PHE A 137 -1.63 -2.53 -8.73
CA PHE A 137 -2.29 -2.03 -7.52
C PHE A 137 -2.31 -0.49 -7.47
N GLY A 138 -1.20 0.18 -7.78
CA GLY A 138 -1.08 1.63 -7.67
C GLY A 138 -1.99 2.41 -8.61
N SER A 139 -2.20 1.92 -9.85
CA SER A 139 -2.96 2.61 -10.90
C SER A 139 -4.25 1.88 -11.32
N GLY A 140 -4.45 0.63 -10.90
CA GLY A 140 -5.53 -0.23 -11.39
C GLY A 140 -6.92 0.35 -11.20
N ALA A 141 -7.18 0.99 -10.07
CA ALA A 141 -8.47 1.61 -9.80
C ALA A 141 -8.84 2.76 -10.77
N ALA A 142 -7.87 3.33 -11.48
CA ALA A 142 -8.14 4.39 -12.45
C ALA A 142 -9.12 3.96 -13.55
N LEU A 143 -9.07 2.67 -13.94
CA LEU A 143 -9.97 2.10 -14.96
C LEU A 143 -11.44 2.07 -14.52
N PHE A 144 -11.69 1.97 -13.21
CA PHE A 144 -13.04 1.80 -12.65
C PHE A 144 -13.63 3.12 -12.14
N THR A 145 -12.79 4.11 -11.84
CA THR A 145 -13.19 5.36 -11.18
C THR A 145 -14.34 6.09 -11.91
N SER A 146 -14.23 6.24 -13.23
CA SER A 146 -15.27 6.93 -14.02
C SER A 146 -16.56 6.13 -14.07
N THR A 147 -16.48 4.80 -14.22
CA THR A 147 -17.66 3.91 -14.22
C THR A 147 -18.38 3.94 -12.88
N ILE A 148 -17.63 3.87 -11.77
CA ILE A 148 -18.20 3.96 -10.42
C ILE A 148 -18.88 5.31 -10.21
N ALA A 149 -18.22 6.41 -10.55
CA ALA A 149 -18.79 7.74 -10.42
C ALA A 149 -20.06 7.91 -11.27
N TYR A 150 -20.10 7.32 -12.47
CA TYR A 150 -21.28 7.29 -13.32
C TYR A 150 -22.44 6.51 -12.68
N ILE A 151 -22.21 5.30 -12.19
CA ILE A 151 -23.24 4.46 -11.54
C ILE A 151 -23.79 5.17 -10.29
N ILE A 152 -22.91 5.74 -9.45
CA ILE A 152 -23.31 6.48 -8.25
C ILE A 152 -24.24 7.66 -8.61
N ARG A 153 -23.98 8.33 -9.73
CA ARG A 153 -24.74 9.50 -10.18
C ARG A 153 -26.09 9.10 -10.78
N VAL A 154 -26.14 8.02 -11.57
CA VAL A 154 -27.34 7.62 -12.34
C VAL A 154 -28.29 6.77 -11.50
N GLU A 155 -27.73 5.85 -10.72
CA GLU A 155 -28.50 4.98 -9.85
C GLU A 155 -28.34 5.38 -8.38
N ASN A 156 -27.30 4.83 -7.72
CA ASN A 156 -26.90 5.15 -6.34
C ASN A 156 -25.60 4.44 -5.96
N TYR A 157 -25.06 4.76 -4.79
CA TYR A 157 -23.83 4.14 -4.29
C TYR A 157 -23.97 2.63 -3.97
N ARG A 158 -25.17 2.16 -3.63
CA ARG A 158 -25.45 0.75 -3.32
C ARG A 158 -25.34 -0.12 -4.57
N ALA A 159 -25.89 0.33 -5.68
CA ALA A 159 -25.76 -0.33 -6.98
C ALA A 159 -24.29 -0.39 -7.43
N ALA A 160 -23.53 0.70 -7.22
CA ALA A 160 -22.12 0.74 -7.56
C ALA A 160 -21.31 -0.28 -6.75
N PHE A 161 -21.54 -0.44 -5.44
CA PHE A 161 -20.92 -1.49 -4.63
C PHE A 161 -21.28 -2.89 -5.15
N LEU A 162 -22.56 -3.14 -5.43
CA LEU A 162 -23.04 -4.43 -5.87
C LEU A 162 -22.42 -4.85 -7.22
N TYR A 163 -22.52 -4.00 -8.23
CA TYR A 163 -22.04 -4.31 -9.58
C TYR A 163 -20.52 -4.48 -9.61
N THR A 164 -19.80 -3.56 -8.98
CA THR A 164 -18.33 -3.64 -8.96
C THR A 164 -17.84 -4.79 -8.09
N GLY A 165 -18.50 -5.10 -6.98
CA GLY A 165 -18.14 -6.22 -6.11
C GLY A 165 -18.28 -7.58 -6.79
N ILE A 166 -19.40 -7.79 -7.50
CA ILE A 166 -19.62 -9.02 -8.27
C ILE A 166 -18.59 -9.13 -9.41
N ALA A 167 -18.41 -8.06 -10.19
CA ALA A 167 -17.48 -8.07 -11.32
C ALA A 167 -16.04 -8.33 -10.84
N GLN A 168 -15.60 -7.68 -9.77
CA GLN A 168 -14.28 -7.87 -9.20
C GLN A 168 -14.09 -9.29 -8.64
N GLY A 169 -15.07 -9.80 -7.88
CA GLY A 169 -15.03 -11.15 -7.35
C GLY A 169 -14.84 -12.19 -8.46
N ILE A 170 -15.61 -12.09 -9.55
CA ILE A 170 -15.49 -12.97 -10.71
C ILE A 170 -14.10 -12.83 -11.37
N LEU A 171 -13.63 -11.62 -11.62
CA LEU A 171 -12.34 -11.38 -12.28
C LEU A 171 -11.16 -11.87 -11.42
N ILE A 172 -11.19 -11.64 -10.10
CA ILE A 172 -10.19 -12.18 -9.18
C ILE A 172 -10.23 -13.71 -9.18
N PHE A 173 -11.43 -14.31 -9.14
CA PHE A 173 -11.56 -15.76 -9.16
C PHE A 173 -10.98 -16.36 -10.45
N CYS A 174 -11.32 -15.80 -11.60
CA CYS A 174 -10.74 -16.22 -12.89
C CYS A 174 -9.21 -16.08 -12.90
N ALA A 175 -8.66 -14.98 -12.40
CA ALA A 175 -7.22 -14.78 -12.30
C ALA A 175 -6.58 -15.80 -11.34
N ALA A 176 -7.19 -16.06 -10.19
CA ALA A 176 -6.70 -16.99 -9.17
C ALA A 176 -6.51 -18.42 -9.69
N LEU A 177 -7.32 -18.86 -10.66
CA LEU A 177 -7.18 -20.17 -11.29
C LEU A 177 -5.81 -20.36 -11.99
N PHE A 178 -5.19 -19.29 -12.43
CA PHE A 178 -3.86 -19.30 -13.08
C PHE A 178 -2.69 -19.13 -12.10
N LEU A 179 -2.94 -18.75 -10.85
CA LEU A 179 -1.90 -18.41 -9.88
C LEU A 179 -1.51 -19.65 -9.05
N ILE A 180 -0.43 -20.29 -9.50
CA ILE A 180 0.17 -21.45 -8.84
C ILE A 180 1.67 -21.21 -8.66
N ASN A 181 2.25 -21.85 -7.65
CA ASN A 181 3.71 -21.88 -7.49
C ASN A 181 4.37 -22.62 -8.65
N PRO A 182 5.55 -22.22 -9.08
CA PRO A 182 6.33 -22.95 -10.07
C PRO A 182 6.89 -24.25 -9.48
N ASP A 183 7.04 -25.27 -10.33
CA ASP A 183 7.90 -26.39 -10.03
C ASP A 183 9.37 -25.92 -10.07
N PRO A 184 10.20 -26.22 -9.06
CA PRO A 184 11.62 -25.86 -9.07
C PRO A 184 12.39 -26.30 -10.32
N ASN A 185 11.94 -27.38 -10.97
CA ASN A 185 12.52 -27.94 -12.17
C ASN A 185 11.88 -27.42 -13.48
N ASP A 186 10.93 -26.47 -13.42
CA ASP A 186 10.29 -25.93 -14.62
C ASP A 186 11.34 -25.27 -15.53
N PRO A 187 11.43 -25.65 -16.84
CA PRO A 187 12.40 -25.10 -17.78
C PRO A 187 12.32 -23.58 -17.95
N GLN A 188 11.18 -22.96 -17.61
CA GLN A 188 11.02 -21.52 -17.68
C GLN A 188 11.76 -20.78 -16.57
N ILE A 189 12.22 -21.49 -15.51
CA ILE A 189 12.88 -20.94 -14.31
C ILE A 189 14.25 -21.54 -14.12
N ALA A 190 14.39 -22.86 -14.37
CA ALA A 190 15.64 -23.60 -14.20
C ALA A 190 16.81 -22.92 -14.94
N GLY A 191 17.91 -22.68 -14.24
CA GLY A 191 19.13 -22.08 -14.81
C GLY A 191 19.12 -20.56 -14.97
N LYS A 192 18.02 -19.87 -14.70
CA LYS A 192 17.95 -18.39 -14.79
C LYS A 192 18.47 -17.75 -13.52
N LYS A 193 19.73 -17.30 -13.55
CA LYS A 193 20.37 -16.57 -12.45
C LYS A 193 20.11 -15.05 -12.53
N LYS A 194 20.03 -14.42 -11.36
CA LYS A 194 19.95 -12.97 -11.18
C LYS A 194 21.16 -12.30 -11.81
N THR A 195 20.98 -11.50 -12.85
CA THR A 195 22.01 -10.60 -13.39
C THR A 195 21.85 -9.24 -12.70
N SER A 196 22.50 -9.07 -11.55
CA SER A 196 22.59 -7.74 -10.94
C SER A 196 23.87 -7.06 -11.40
N ARG A 197 23.74 -5.90 -12.05
CA ARG A 197 24.85 -5.08 -12.59
C ARG A 197 25.47 -4.12 -11.56
N PHE A 198 24.92 -3.99 -10.36
CA PHE A 198 25.41 -3.04 -9.37
C PHE A 198 25.66 -3.69 -8.00
N LYS A 199 26.85 -3.44 -7.42
CA LYS A 199 27.15 -3.66 -6.00
C LYS A 199 26.38 -2.62 -5.16
N LEU A 200 25.08 -2.83 -4.96
CA LEU A 200 24.37 -2.16 -3.88
C LEU A 200 24.89 -2.67 -2.54
N ARG A 201 24.87 -1.82 -1.54
CA ARG A 201 25.24 -2.10 -0.15
C ARG A 201 24.36 -3.24 0.38
N SER A 202 24.69 -4.49 0.04
CA SER A 202 23.94 -5.65 0.47
C SER A 202 24.81 -6.53 1.35
N HIS A 203 24.26 -6.94 2.48
CA HIS A 203 24.90 -7.87 3.39
C HIS A 203 24.88 -9.29 2.84
N ALA A 204 25.97 -10.04 3.11
CA ALA A 204 26.03 -11.49 2.91
C ALA A 204 25.16 -12.25 3.94
N GLU A 205 24.84 -11.62 5.08
CA GLU A 205 24.09 -12.23 6.18
C GLU A 205 22.60 -12.28 5.88
N GLN A 206 21.97 -13.40 6.26
CA GLN A 206 20.55 -13.65 6.03
C GLN A 206 19.83 -13.66 7.38
N PHE A 207 18.98 -12.67 7.63
CA PHE A 207 18.23 -12.54 8.86
C PHE A 207 16.88 -13.26 8.76
N THR A 208 16.52 -13.99 9.81
CA THR A 208 15.14 -14.41 10.05
C THR A 208 14.32 -13.20 10.51
N SER A 209 12.99 -13.33 10.50
CA SER A 209 12.12 -12.24 10.96
C SER A 209 12.34 -11.89 12.45
N ILE A 210 12.66 -12.89 13.27
CA ILE A 210 12.96 -12.67 14.70
C ILE A 210 14.28 -11.90 14.86
N GLU A 211 15.32 -12.32 14.16
CA GLU A 211 16.61 -11.63 14.17
C GLU A 211 16.48 -10.19 13.64
N MET A 212 15.66 -9.97 12.61
CA MET A 212 15.37 -8.63 12.10
C MET A 212 14.72 -7.73 13.18
N LEU A 213 13.74 -8.26 13.91
CA LEU A 213 13.04 -7.54 14.99
C LEU A 213 13.97 -7.16 16.15
N MET A 214 15.14 -7.80 16.29
CA MET A 214 16.16 -7.46 17.30
C MET A 214 17.12 -6.35 16.83
N THR A 215 16.94 -5.80 15.61
CA THR A 215 17.82 -4.76 15.07
C THR A 215 17.21 -3.35 15.21
N PRO A 216 17.98 -2.32 15.60
CA PRO A 216 17.48 -0.95 15.64
C PRO A 216 17.12 -0.42 14.25
N GLN A 217 17.79 -0.90 13.19
CA GLN A 217 17.51 -0.51 11.81
C GLN A 217 16.08 -0.86 11.39
N PHE A 218 15.54 -1.99 11.86
CA PHE A 218 14.14 -2.36 11.62
C PHE A 218 13.18 -1.31 12.16
N TYR A 219 13.34 -0.88 13.39
CA TYR A 219 12.46 0.11 14.02
C TYR A 219 12.53 1.48 13.35
N VAL A 220 13.72 1.88 12.89
CA VAL A 220 13.89 3.11 12.09
C VAL A 220 13.10 3.00 10.78
N LEU A 221 13.27 1.91 10.03
CA LEU A 221 12.54 1.67 8.79
C LEU A 221 11.04 1.56 9.02
N TYR A 222 10.61 0.88 10.10
CA TYR A 222 9.20 0.75 10.46
C TYR A 222 8.56 2.12 10.75
N ALA A 223 9.23 2.95 11.55
CA ALA A 223 8.77 4.30 11.86
C ALA A 223 8.72 5.19 10.61
N MET A 224 9.75 5.11 9.76
CA MET A 224 9.79 5.86 8.49
C MET A 224 8.60 5.47 7.58
N MET A 225 8.36 4.17 7.39
CA MET A 225 7.26 3.68 6.55
C MET A 225 5.89 4.05 7.14
N LEU A 226 5.75 4.00 8.47
CA LEU A 226 4.54 4.42 9.19
C LEU A 226 4.25 5.91 8.95
N MET A 227 5.24 6.78 9.20
CA MET A 227 5.07 8.23 9.06
C MET A 227 4.76 8.64 7.61
N MET A 228 5.45 8.05 6.63
CA MET A 228 5.16 8.30 5.21
C MET A 228 3.80 7.74 4.81
N GLY A 229 3.42 6.58 5.37
CA GLY A 229 2.10 5.98 5.19
C GLY A 229 0.96 6.88 5.63
N ILE A 230 1.13 7.65 6.72
CA ILE A 230 0.12 8.59 7.23
C ILE A 230 -0.27 9.61 6.15
N GLY A 231 0.70 10.28 5.54
CA GLY A 231 0.44 11.31 4.53
C GLY A 231 -0.32 10.78 3.32
N GLY A 232 0.12 9.66 2.75
CA GLY A 232 -0.49 9.07 1.57
C GLY A 232 -1.88 8.45 1.81
N LEU A 233 -2.05 7.74 2.93
CA LEU A 233 -3.36 7.16 3.30
C LEU A 233 -4.38 8.25 3.64
N MET A 234 -3.97 9.32 4.32
CA MET A 234 -4.81 10.47 4.62
C MET A 234 -5.36 11.07 3.33
N VAL A 235 -4.49 11.36 2.37
CA VAL A 235 -4.91 11.92 1.08
C VAL A 235 -5.83 10.94 0.34
N THR A 236 -5.50 9.66 0.32
CA THR A 236 -6.31 8.61 -0.32
C THR A 236 -7.73 8.55 0.27
N ALA A 237 -7.84 8.58 1.59
CA ALA A 237 -9.13 8.47 2.28
C ALA A 237 -9.98 9.73 2.17
N GLN A 238 -9.33 10.90 2.16
CA GLN A 238 -10.00 12.18 2.36
C GLN A 238 -10.09 13.06 1.10
N VAL A 239 -9.60 12.58 -0.07
CA VAL A 239 -9.51 13.40 -1.29
C VAL A 239 -10.82 14.10 -1.65
N SER A 240 -11.95 13.41 -1.51
CA SER A 240 -13.28 13.97 -1.77
C SER A 240 -13.65 15.11 -0.79
N SER A 241 -13.35 14.91 0.50
CA SER A 241 -13.64 15.90 1.55
C SER A 241 -12.69 17.10 1.46
N VAL A 242 -11.44 16.86 1.10
CA VAL A 242 -10.44 17.91 0.87
C VAL A 242 -10.80 18.73 -0.37
N ALA A 243 -11.19 18.08 -1.46
CA ALA A 243 -11.64 18.75 -2.68
C ALA A 243 -12.80 19.73 -2.41
N ASP A 244 -13.82 19.28 -1.67
CA ASP A 244 -14.94 20.16 -1.28
C ASP A 244 -14.48 21.34 -0.41
N ALA A 245 -13.67 21.07 0.63
CA ALA A 245 -13.16 22.12 1.52
C ALA A 245 -12.32 23.17 0.80
N LEU A 246 -11.68 22.80 -0.31
CA LEU A 246 -10.88 23.70 -1.15
C LEU A 246 -11.68 24.32 -2.32
N GLY A 247 -12.99 24.04 -2.41
CA GLY A 247 -13.87 24.61 -3.43
C GLY A 247 -13.71 24.02 -4.83
N ILE A 248 -13.27 22.76 -4.92
CA ILE A 248 -13.11 22.04 -6.20
C ILE A 248 -14.44 21.43 -6.61
N ALA A 249 -14.83 21.67 -7.86
CA ALA A 249 -16.11 21.18 -8.39
C ALA A 249 -16.18 19.64 -8.36
N LYS A 250 -17.29 19.09 -7.86
CA LYS A 250 -17.50 17.63 -7.70
C LYS A 250 -17.36 16.84 -9.00
N ILE A 251 -17.68 17.47 -10.14
CA ILE A 251 -17.57 16.84 -11.46
C ILE A 251 -16.10 16.47 -11.82
N LEU A 252 -15.13 17.16 -11.22
CA LEU A 252 -13.70 16.93 -11.44
C LEU A 252 -13.14 15.80 -10.57
N LEU A 253 -13.86 15.33 -9.56
CA LEU A 253 -13.36 14.33 -8.62
C LEU A 253 -12.86 13.03 -9.28
N PRO A 254 -13.57 12.44 -10.26
CA PRO A 254 -13.06 11.27 -10.98
C PRO A 254 -11.73 11.55 -11.68
N LEU A 255 -11.58 12.72 -12.32
CA LEU A 255 -10.34 13.13 -12.97
C LEU A 255 -9.20 13.27 -11.96
N VAL A 256 -9.45 13.92 -10.81
CA VAL A 256 -8.48 14.04 -9.72
C VAL A 256 -7.99 12.66 -9.29
N ILE A 257 -8.90 11.72 -9.05
CA ILE A 257 -8.57 10.36 -8.61
C ILE A 257 -7.74 9.63 -9.68
N ILE A 258 -8.16 9.69 -10.94
CA ILE A 258 -7.43 9.03 -12.04
C ILE A 258 -6.01 9.57 -12.15
N MET A 259 -5.83 10.88 -12.16
CA MET A 259 -4.49 11.51 -12.23
C MET A 259 -3.61 11.10 -11.05
N ASN A 260 -4.17 11.06 -9.85
CA ASN A 260 -3.47 10.62 -8.65
C ASN A 260 -3.01 9.17 -8.74
N LEU A 261 -3.86 8.27 -9.24
CA LEU A 261 -3.55 6.86 -9.38
C LEU A 261 -2.47 6.61 -10.45
N LEU A 262 -2.56 7.31 -11.57
CA LEU A 262 -1.51 7.25 -12.61
C LEU A 262 -0.17 7.76 -12.08
N ALA A 263 -0.20 8.85 -11.30
CA ALA A 263 0.98 9.38 -10.63
C ALA A 263 1.56 8.37 -9.61
N ASN A 264 0.71 7.70 -8.81
CA ASN A 264 1.16 6.68 -7.86
C ASN A 264 1.82 5.49 -8.56
N GLY A 265 1.19 4.95 -9.61
CA GLY A 265 1.74 3.82 -10.37
C GLY A 265 3.06 4.17 -11.04
N SER A 266 3.15 5.32 -11.73
CA SER A 266 4.38 5.80 -12.37
C SER A 266 5.48 6.13 -11.35
N GLY A 267 5.10 6.69 -10.19
CA GLY A 267 6.03 6.97 -9.10
C GLY A 267 6.74 5.72 -8.59
N ARG A 268 6.04 4.58 -8.47
CA ARG A 268 6.66 3.31 -8.06
C ARG A 268 7.76 2.85 -9.01
N ILE A 269 7.54 2.98 -10.31
CA ILE A 269 8.53 2.62 -11.33
C ILE A 269 9.70 3.61 -11.30
N PHE A 270 9.39 4.91 -11.30
CA PHE A 270 10.38 5.98 -11.33
C PHE A 270 11.32 5.94 -10.12
N TRP A 271 10.77 5.94 -8.91
CA TRP A 271 11.57 5.95 -7.68
C TRP A 271 12.34 4.64 -7.48
N GLY A 272 11.78 3.50 -7.89
CA GLY A 272 12.50 2.24 -7.94
C GLY A 272 13.73 2.33 -8.82
N TRP A 273 13.57 2.86 -10.04
CA TRP A 273 14.68 3.08 -10.97
C TRP A 273 15.72 4.07 -10.43
N VAL A 274 15.30 5.20 -9.89
CA VAL A 274 16.20 6.19 -9.26
C VAL A 274 17.00 5.55 -8.13
N SER A 275 16.33 4.77 -7.27
CA SER A 275 17.00 4.14 -6.12
C SER A 275 18.04 3.10 -6.51
N ASP A 276 17.90 2.48 -7.68
CA ASP A 276 18.92 1.55 -8.21
C ASP A 276 20.18 2.29 -8.70
N HIS A 277 20.09 3.59 -9.01
CA HIS A 277 21.19 4.40 -9.53
C HIS A 277 21.91 5.23 -8.45
N ILE A 278 21.16 5.87 -7.53
CA ILE A 278 21.73 6.79 -6.53
C ILE A 278 21.76 6.23 -5.11
N GLY A 279 21.19 5.04 -4.90
CA GLY A 279 21.09 4.39 -3.59
C GLY A 279 19.72 4.62 -2.92
N ARG A 280 19.34 3.69 -2.02
CA ARG A 280 18.02 3.67 -1.37
C ARG A 280 17.80 4.89 -0.49
N GLU A 281 18.74 5.14 0.42
CA GLU A 281 18.63 6.18 1.44
C GLU A 281 18.60 7.58 0.81
N ARG A 282 19.45 7.85 -0.20
CA ARG A 282 19.48 9.13 -0.91
C ARG A 282 18.17 9.40 -1.65
N THR A 283 17.61 8.34 -2.26
CA THR A 283 16.30 8.44 -2.94
C THR A 283 15.20 8.74 -1.94
N MET A 284 15.21 8.10 -0.76
CA MET A 284 14.27 8.39 0.32
C MET A 284 14.34 9.85 0.76
N ILE A 285 15.53 10.42 0.95
CA ILE A 285 15.71 11.83 1.33
C ILE A 285 15.01 12.74 0.31
N ILE A 286 15.26 12.52 -0.98
CA ILE A 286 14.70 13.34 -2.06
C ILE A 286 13.17 13.18 -2.10
N ALA A 287 12.68 11.95 -2.13
CA ALA A 287 11.24 11.66 -2.27
C ALA A 287 10.45 12.16 -1.06
N PHE A 288 10.94 11.98 0.18
CA PHE A 288 10.26 12.41 1.39
C PHE A 288 10.25 13.93 1.54
N THR A 289 11.34 14.60 1.14
CA THR A 289 11.38 16.08 1.10
C THR A 289 10.37 16.62 0.07
N LEU A 290 10.30 16.02 -1.12
CA LEU A 290 9.31 16.38 -2.13
C LEU A 290 7.88 16.10 -1.65
N GLN A 291 7.64 15.00 -0.92
CA GLN A 291 6.34 14.72 -0.31
C GLN A 291 5.93 15.80 0.70
N ALA A 292 6.85 16.22 1.58
CA ALA A 292 6.58 17.27 2.54
C ALA A 292 6.19 18.58 1.84
N LEU A 293 6.94 18.98 0.82
CA LEU A 293 6.64 20.16 0.00
C LEU A 293 5.30 20.03 -0.72
N ALA A 294 5.03 18.88 -1.34
CA ALA A 294 3.79 18.62 -2.05
C ALA A 294 2.57 18.73 -1.13
N LEU A 295 2.61 18.18 0.09
CA LEU A 295 1.53 18.28 1.06
C LEU A 295 1.22 19.73 1.46
N VAL A 296 2.26 20.57 1.62
CA VAL A 296 2.09 22.01 1.90
C VAL A 296 1.48 22.74 0.70
N THR A 297 1.94 22.43 -0.50
CA THR A 297 1.48 23.10 -1.74
C THR A 297 0.04 22.78 -2.10
N VAL A 298 -0.49 21.60 -1.75
CA VAL A 298 -1.92 21.27 -1.95
C VAL A 298 -2.83 22.33 -1.33
N LEU A 299 -2.57 22.74 -0.08
CA LEU A 299 -3.42 23.72 0.61
C LEU A 299 -3.22 25.15 0.07
N ARG A 300 -2.02 25.47 -0.42
CA ARG A 300 -1.66 26.83 -0.89
C ARG A 300 -2.12 27.07 -2.32
N LEU A 301 -1.84 26.13 -3.21
CA LEU A 301 -2.07 26.27 -4.65
C LEU A 301 -3.38 25.59 -5.11
N GLY A 302 -3.94 24.71 -4.32
CA GLY A 302 -5.18 23.97 -4.65
C GLY A 302 -6.47 24.71 -4.31
N ARG A 303 -6.44 25.79 -3.52
CA ARG A 303 -7.63 26.51 -3.09
C ARG A 303 -8.28 27.25 -4.27
N HIS A 304 -9.55 26.90 -4.60
CA HIS A 304 -10.31 27.42 -5.75
C HIS A 304 -9.56 27.29 -7.10
N ASN A 305 -8.53 26.45 -7.17
CA ASN A 305 -7.75 26.21 -8.37
C ASN A 305 -7.70 24.70 -8.69
N PRO A 306 -8.57 24.21 -9.58
CA PRO A 306 -8.62 22.79 -9.93
C PRO A 306 -7.29 22.24 -10.48
N VAL A 307 -6.60 23.00 -11.34
CA VAL A 307 -5.32 22.57 -11.92
C VAL A 307 -4.25 22.47 -10.85
N GLY A 308 -4.11 23.50 -10.00
CA GLY A 308 -3.19 23.47 -8.87
C GLY A 308 -3.48 22.31 -7.93
N PHE A 309 -4.75 22.03 -7.63
CA PHE A 309 -5.16 20.91 -6.80
C PHE A 309 -4.74 19.56 -7.40
N ILE A 310 -5.07 19.32 -8.68
CA ILE A 310 -4.75 18.08 -9.39
C ILE A 310 -3.24 17.85 -9.42
N VAL A 311 -2.46 18.87 -9.81
CA VAL A 311 -1.00 18.74 -9.98
C VAL A 311 -0.32 18.51 -8.63
N CYS A 312 -0.65 19.30 -7.60
CA CYS A 312 -0.05 19.14 -6.27
C CYS A 312 -0.42 17.81 -5.63
N LEU A 313 -1.67 17.36 -5.79
CA LEU A 313 -2.12 16.10 -5.26
C LEU A 313 -1.50 14.90 -6.00
N ALA A 314 -1.40 14.98 -7.33
CA ALA A 314 -0.69 13.99 -8.13
C ALA A 314 0.78 13.87 -7.72
N LEU A 315 1.44 15.00 -7.37
CA LEU A 315 2.80 14.99 -6.85
C LEU A 315 2.90 14.26 -5.49
N VAL A 316 1.92 14.45 -4.60
CA VAL A 316 1.83 13.69 -3.33
C VAL A 316 1.75 12.19 -3.62
N TYR A 317 0.90 11.76 -4.56
CA TYR A 317 0.77 10.34 -4.91
C TYR A 317 2.01 9.78 -5.62
N PHE A 318 2.65 10.59 -6.45
CA PHE A 318 3.89 10.21 -7.14
C PHE A 318 5.04 9.97 -6.16
N THR A 319 5.20 10.87 -5.18
CA THR A 319 6.23 10.73 -4.15
C THR A 319 5.88 9.63 -3.14
N TRP A 320 4.60 9.48 -2.76
CA TRP A 320 4.17 8.43 -1.85
C TRP A 320 4.33 7.02 -2.43
N GLY A 321 4.20 6.85 -3.76
CA GLY A 321 4.36 5.56 -4.43
C GLY A 321 5.71 4.89 -4.15
N GLU A 322 6.74 5.68 -3.85
CA GLU A 322 8.09 5.22 -3.61
C GLU A 322 8.22 4.23 -2.43
N ILE A 323 7.44 4.39 -1.35
CA ILE A 323 7.52 3.49 -0.19
C ILE A 323 7.24 2.03 -0.56
N TYR A 324 6.45 1.78 -1.60
CA TYR A 324 6.11 0.43 -2.08
C TYR A 324 7.15 -0.17 -3.03
N SER A 325 8.13 0.61 -3.47
CA SER A 325 9.25 0.14 -4.30
C SER A 325 10.58 0.12 -3.52
N ILE A 326 10.83 1.11 -2.68
CA ILE A 326 12.12 1.23 -1.97
C ILE A 326 12.15 0.41 -0.68
N PHE A 327 11.08 0.39 0.14
CA PHE A 327 11.10 -0.36 1.40
C PHE A 327 11.26 -1.87 1.24
N PRO A 328 10.66 -2.57 0.24
CA PRO A 328 10.99 -3.96 -0.03
C PRO A 328 12.46 -4.15 -0.40
N ALA A 329 13.00 -3.23 -1.21
CA ALA A 329 14.37 -3.32 -1.66
C ALA A 329 15.37 -3.10 -0.52
N ILE A 330 15.20 -2.05 0.30
CA ILE A 330 16.09 -1.80 1.45
C ILE A 330 15.96 -2.88 2.52
N SER A 331 14.77 -3.46 2.71
CA SER A 331 14.59 -4.61 3.60
C SER A 331 15.42 -5.81 3.13
N ALA A 332 15.41 -6.09 1.82
CA ALA A 332 16.24 -7.16 1.26
C ALA A 332 17.73 -6.84 1.30
N ASP A 333 18.12 -5.57 1.11
CA ASP A 333 19.50 -5.11 1.17
C ASP A 333 20.06 -5.16 2.60
N PHE A 334 19.25 -4.88 3.64
CA PHE A 334 19.67 -4.86 5.05
C PHE A 334 19.60 -6.24 5.71
N PHE A 335 18.56 -7.02 5.44
CA PHE A 335 18.24 -8.27 6.15
C PHE A 335 18.41 -9.52 5.29
N GLY A 336 18.84 -9.36 4.04
CA GLY A 336 19.07 -10.45 3.10
C GLY A 336 17.82 -10.88 2.32
N ALA A 337 18.07 -11.54 1.18
CA ALA A 337 17.01 -11.90 0.23
C ALA A 337 16.28 -13.20 0.57
N ARG A 338 16.87 -14.09 1.40
CA ARG A 338 16.32 -15.43 1.69
C ARG A 338 14.93 -15.36 2.34
N ASN A 339 14.77 -14.49 3.34
CA ASN A 339 13.53 -14.31 4.10
C ASN A 339 12.84 -12.97 3.76
N SER A 340 13.13 -12.40 2.61
CA SER A 340 12.68 -11.03 2.26
C SER A 340 11.16 -10.89 2.25
N SER A 341 10.41 -11.92 1.87
CA SER A 341 8.94 -11.90 1.87
C SER A 341 8.40 -11.76 3.30
N SER A 342 8.84 -12.59 4.23
CA SER A 342 8.41 -12.54 5.63
C SER A 342 8.87 -11.24 6.31
N ASN A 343 10.12 -10.83 6.09
CA ASN A 343 10.69 -9.63 6.68
C ASN A 343 9.95 -8.37 6.20
N TYR A 344 9.70 -8.27 4.89
CA TYR A 344 8.95 -7.15 4.33
C TYR A 344 7.49 -7.16 4.77
N SER A 345 6.83 -8.31 4.90
CA SER A 345 5.44 -8.39 5.37
C SER A 345 5.27 -7.81 6.77
N ILE A 346 6.25 -8.04 7.67
CA ILE A 346 6.26 -7.43 9.00
C ILE A 346 6.47 -5.91 8.90
N LEU A 347 7.41 -5.46 8.09
CA LEU A 347 7.65 -4.03 7.85
C LEU A 347 6.41 -3.35 7.26
N TYR A 348 5.75 -4.00 6.30
CA TYR A 348 4.55 -3.51 5.64
C TYR A 348 3.36 -3.34 6.60
N SER A 349 3.33 -4.06 7.73
CA SER A 349 2.30 -3.90 8.77
C SER A 349 2.24 -2.48 9.34
N SER A 350 3.30 -1.70 9.20
CA SER A 350 3.35 -0.27 9.56
C SER A 350 2.30 0.56 8.82
N LYS A 351 1.93 0.19 7.58
CA LYS A 351 0.83 0.80 6.83
C LYS A 351 -0.51 0.65 7.58
N GLY A 352 -0.75 -0.51 8.20
CA GLY A 352 -1.94 -0.74 9.03
C GLY A 352 -1.97 0.13 10.28
N ALA A 353 -0.83 0.27 10.95
CA ALA A 353 -0.70 1.18 12.09
C ALA A 353 -0.89 2.64 11.67
N ALA A 354 -0.40 3.03 10.48
CA ALA A 354 -0.59 4.37 9.92
C ALA A 354 -2.06 4.67 9.58
N ALA A 355 -2.90 3.66 9.34
CA ALA A 355 -4.29 3.86 8.95
C ALA A 355 -5.12 4.61 10.02
N PHE A 356 -4.87 4.35 11.30
CA PHE A 356 -5.61 5.02 12.38
C PHE A 356 -5.39 6.54 12.40
N PRO A 357 -4.14 7.08 12.48
CA PRO A 357 -3.93 8.53 12.42
C PRO A 357 -4.27 9.12 11.05
N ALA A 358 -4.00 8.41 9.97
CA ALA A 358 -4.20 8.92 8.61
C ALA A 358 -5.69 9.04 8.22
N ILE A 359 -6.51 8.09 8.63
CA ILE A 359 -7.87 7.97 8.13
C ILE A 359 -8.88 8.43 9.19
N TRP A 360 -8.92 7.72 10.32
CA TRP A 360 -9.90 8.01 11.38
C TRP A 360 -9.59 9.29 12.15
N LEU A 361 -8.33 9.45 12.66
CA LEU A 361 -7.97 10.62 13.44
C LEU A 361 -7.99 11.90 12.59
N ALA A 362 -7.55 11.83 11.33
CA ALA A 362 -7.59 12.97 10.40
C ALA A 362 -9.05 13.44 10.17
N ALA A 363 -9.99 12.50 9.97
CA ALA A 363 -11.40 12.83 9.85
C ALA A 363 -11.94 13.48 11.13
N ARG A 364 -11.56 12.93 12.29
CA ARG A 364 -11.96 13.46 13.60
C ARG A 364 -11.42 14.87 13.88
N LEU A 365 -10.18 15.13 13.47
CA LEU A 365 -9.58 16.47 13.56
C LEU A 365 -10.31 17.47 12.66
N PHE A 366 -10.63 17.07 11.43
CA PHE A 366 -11.42 17.90 10.52
C PHE A 366 -12.81 18.21 11.09
N GLU A 367 -13.53 17.24 11.67
CA GLU A 367 -14.81 17.46 12.33
C GLU A 367 -14.76 18.49 13.47
N ARG A 368 -13.62 18.55 14.19
CA ARG A 368 -13.41 19.48 15.32
C ARG A 368 -12.95 20.86 14.89
N THR A 369 -12.11 20.94 13.86
CA THR A 369 -11.44 22.20 13.45
C THR A 369 -12.09 22.88 12.25
N GLY A 370 -12.91 22.16 11.47
CA GLY A 370 -13.50 22.61 10.22
C GLY A 370 -12.47 22.79 9.08
N THR A 371 -11.20 22.44 9.29
CA THR A 371 -10.13 22.69 8.32
C THR A 371 -9.16 21.50 8.22
N TRP A 372 -8.61 21.28 7.02
CA TRP A 372 -7.57 20.28 6.75
C TRP A 372 -6.15 20.76 7.10
N THR A 373 -5.98 22.00 7.52
CA THR A 373 -4.68 22.65 7.72
C THR A 373 -3.79 21.87 8.68
N VAL A 374 -4.32 21.51 9.86
CA VAL A 374 -3.57 20.76 10.89
C VAL A 374 -3.13 19.40 10.37
N VAL A 375 -4.01 18.72 9.62
CA VAL A 375 -3.76 17.37 9.11
C VAL A 375 -2.68 17.38 8.03
N PHE A 376 -2.74 18.32 7.07
CA PHE A 376 -1.76 18.42 6.00
C PHE A 376 -0.38 18.88 6.50
N TYR A 377 -0.33 19.91 7.34
CA TYR A 377 0.95 20.37 7.90
C TYR A 377 1.54 19.37 8.88
N GLY A 378 0.73 18.65 9.65
CA GLY A 378 1.19 17.55 10.49
C GLY A 378 1.79 16.40 9.65
N SER A 379 1.14 16.03 8.55
CA SER A 379 1.67 15.02 7.62
C SER A 379 2.96 15.49 6.93
N ALA A 380 3.05 16.78 6.58
CA ALA A 380 4.27 17.37 6.02
C ALA A 380 5.43 17.38 7.03
N ALA A 381 5.15 17.68 8.30
CA ALA A 381 6.15 17.60 9.37
C ALA A 381 6.66 16.17 9.57
N LEU A 382 5.76 15.16 9.54
CA LEU A 382 6.16 13.75 9.59
C LEU A 382 7.01 13.35 8.38
N ALA A 383 6.67 13.78 7.18
CA ALA A 383 7.48 13.52 5.98
C ALA A 383 8.87 14.18 6.08
N THR A 384 8.97 15.41 6.62
CA THR A 384 10.24 16.08 6.88
C THR A 384 11.08 15.32 7.91
N LEU A 385 10.47 14.88 9.00
CA LEU A 385 11.14 14.06 10.02
C LEU A 385 11.66 12.76 9.40
N THR A 386 10.87 12.12 8.55
CA THR A 386 11.27 10.88 7.85
C THR A 386 12.45 11.13 6.91
N ALA A 387 12.50 12.28 6.22
CA ALA A 387 13.65 12.66 5.41
C ALA A 387 14.92 12.83 6.26
N LEU A 388 14.80 13.43 7.45
CA LEU A 388 15.92 13.54 8.40
C LEU A 388 16.36 12.17 8.94
N MET A 389 15.40 11.27 9.23
CA MET A 389 15.72 9.89 9.62
C MET A 389 16.45 9.14 8.50
N ALA A 390 16.13 9.38 7.23
CA ALA A 390 16.85 8.79 6.11
C ALA A 390 18.30 9.27 6.04
N VAL A 391 18.59 10.53 6.43
CA VAL A 391 19.99 11.03 6.60
C VAL A 391 20.68 10.25 7.73
N GLY A 392 20.01 10.07 8.87
CA GLY A 392 20.54 9.28 9.99
C GLY A 392 20.80 7.82 9.62
N LEU A 393 19.95 7.23 8.76
CA LEU A 393 20.09 5.86 8.29
C LEU A 393 21.38 5.65 7.47
N ILE A 394 21.85 6.66 6.73
CA ILE A 394 23.13 6.60 6.02
C ILE A 394 24.31 6.44 7.00
N ALA A 395 24.23 7.08 8.17
CA ALA A 395 25.26 7.02 9.19
C ALA A 395 25.21 5.73 10.03
N MET A 396 24.08 5.02 10.04
CA MET A 396 23.95 3.76 10.77
C MET A 396 24.76 2.65 10.10
N PRO A 397 25.47 1.80 10.87
CA PRO A 397 26.07 0.58 10.33
C PRO A 397 24.98 -0.36 9.81
N LEU A 398 25.35 -1.21 8.85
CA LEU A 398 24.47 -2.31 8.44
C LEU A 398 24.27 -3.29 9.61
N PRO A 399 23.07 -3.93 9.73
CA PRO A 399 22.83 -4.88 10.81
C PRO A 399 23.76 -6.08 10.69
N THR A 400 24.44 -6.50 11.79
CA THR A 400 25.30 -7.67 11.86
C THR A 400 24.83 -8.60 12.97
N LYS A 401 24.95 -9.91 12.76
CA LYS A 401 24.59 -10.91 13.79
C LYS A 401 25.57 -10.90 14.97
N GLN A 402 26.80 -10.42 14.79
CA GLN A 402 27.76 -10.25 15.87
C GLN A 402 27.30 -9.22 16.91
N HIS A 403 26.77 -8.07 16.48
CA HIS A 403 26.23 -7.08 17.41
C HIS A 403 25.03 -7.60 18.23
N GLN A 404 24.27 -8.55 17.69
CA GLN A 404 23.19 -9.17 18.43
C GLN A 404 23.72 -10.12 19.53
N ALA A 405 24.77 -10.85 19.26
CA ALA A 405 25.42 -11.74 20.25
C ALA A 405 26.07 -10.92 21.39
N GLU A 406 26.74 -9.82 21.05
CA GLU A 406 27.32 -8.90 22.04
C GLU A 406 26.26 -8.24 22.92
N ALA A 407 25.17 -7.72 22.33
CA ALA A 407 24.08 -7.13 23.08
C ALA A 407 23.33 -8.14 23.97
N ALA A 408 23.19 -9.40 23.53
CA ALA A 408 22.60 -10.48 24.33
C ALA A 408 23.50 -10.86 25.53
N VAL A 409 24.82 -10.88 25.34
CA VAL A 409 25.78 -11.13 26.41
C VAL A 409 25.80 -9.99 27.44
N GLU A 410 25.67 -8.73 26.97
CA GLU A 410 25.65 -7.55 27.84
C GLU A 410 24.35 -7.47 28.64
N ALA A 411 23.21 -7.80 28.01
CA ALA A 411 21.93 -7.90 28.69
C ALA A 411 21.88 -9.03 29.73
N ALA A 412 22.52 -10.18 29.47
CA ALA A 412 22.63 -11.28 30.42
C ALA A 412 23.51 -10.90 31.64
N LYS A 413 24.61 -10.19 31.44
CA LYS A 413 25.47 -9.69 32.52
C LYS A 413 24.77 -8.61 33.37
N GLY A 414 23.92 -7.77 32.78
CA GLY A 414 23.11 -6.77 33.50
C GLY A 414 21.93 -7.35 34.28
N ALA A 415 21.50 -8.57 33.99
CA ALA A 415 20.45 -9.28 34.71
C ALA A 415 20.98 -10.09 35.92
N GLU A 416 22.29 -10.31 36.00
CA GLU A 416 22.99 -11.02 37.08
C GLU A 416 23.55 -10.02 38.14
N SER A 417 23.55 -8.73 37.86
CA SER A 417 23.95 -7.64 38.79
C SER A 417 22.74 -6.98 39.44
#